data_4570d18adf0fd3b8d79d0bce4d6c5fc8
#
_entry.id   4570d18adf0fd3b8d79d0bce4d6c5fc8
#
_cell.length_a   1.000
_cell.length_b   1.000
_cell.length_c   1.000
_cell.angle_alpha   90.00
_cell.angle_beta   90.00
_cell.angle_gamma   90.00
#
_symmetry.space_group_name_H-M   'P 1'
#
loop_
_entity.id
_entity.type
_entity.pdbx_description
1 polymer ?
#
loop_
_entity_poly.entity_id
_entity_poly.type
_entity_poly.pdbx_seq_one_letter_code
_entity_poly.pdbx_strand_id
1 'polypeptide(L)'
;NWQVAISARRQELLNDIAQNENISSFPLDVTDDPLVKTTFSKILSEFKDLDLCVFCSGAYDPKLEKEINKDQIKNIMNINFFGVLNCVKVVEEYFKKKQDGHISIVSSVAAYRGLPNSSGYGPSKAALTNLTESLYFDFKKYNVRISLISPGFIKTPLTDQNTFDMPFIKTPEFAADKMYNGLTKGNAFEIHFPKELTIILKFLRILPYRAYLFLINKFVKR
;
A
#
# COMPACT_ATOMS: atom_id res chain seq x y z
N ASN A 1 13.27 2.94 20.69
CA ASN A 1 13.44 3.78 19.50
C ASN A 1 13.60 2.87 18.28
N TRP A 2 12.92 3.19 17.16
CA TRP A 2 13.09 2.48 15.90
C TRP A 2 14.24 3.11 15.12
N GLN A 3 15.02 2.27 14.44
CA GLN A 3 15.88 2.67 13.34
C GLN A 3 15.07 2.47 12.05
N VAL A 4 15.05 3.45 11.16
CA VAL A 4 14.13 3.46 10.01
C VAL A 4 14.89 3.65 8.70
N ALA A 5 14.79 2.67 7.80
CA ALA A 5 15.20 2.82 6.40
C ALA A 5 14.02 3.33 5.57
N ILE A 6 14.17 4.46 4.89
CA ILE A 6 13.15 5.00 3.98
C ILE A 6 13.62 4.92 2.54
N SER A 7 12.71 4.52 1.64
CA SER A 7 13.02 4.39 0.21
C SER A 7 11.95 5.04 -0.65
N ALA A 8 12.38 5.82 -1.62
CA ALA A 8 11.54 6.42 -2.67
C ALA A 8 12.42 6.87 -3.84
N ARG A 9 11.80 7.30 -4.95
CA ARG A 9 12.53 7.78 -6.14
C ARG A 9 13.14 9.17 -5.95
N ARG A 10 12.51 10.05 -5.15
CA ARG A 10 12.89 11.45 -4.99
C ARG A 10 13.93 11.61 -3.88
N GLN A 11 15.21 11.64 -4.27
CA GLN A 11 16.33 11.75 -3.34
C GLN A 11 16.26 12.98 -2.43
N GLU A 12 15.89 14.13 -2.98
CA GLU A 12 15.81 15.38 -2.20
C GLU A 12 14.83 15.25 -1.03
N LEU A 13 13.63 14.75 -1.28
CA LEU A 13 12.64 14.55 -0.22
C LEU A 13 13.04 13.48 0.80
N LEU A 14 13.78 12.47 0.36
CA LEU A 14 14.32 11.47 1.28
C LEU A 14 15.36 12.11 2.21
N ASN A 15 16.23 12.96 1.67
CA ASN A 15 17.26 13.63 2.45
C ASN A 15 16.65 14.60 3.49
N ASP A 16 15.57 15.31 3.13
CA ASP A 16 14.86 16.18 4.06
C ASP A 16 14.29 15.41 5.26
N ILE A 17 13.74 14.21 5.02
CA ILE A 17 13.21 13.36 6.08
C ILE A 17 14.34 12.72 6.90
N ALA A 18 15.44 12.33 6.25
CA ALA A 18 16.59 11.66 6.85
C ALA A 18 17.51 12.61 7.65
N GLN A 19 17.13 13.85 7.91
CA GLN A 19 17.84 14.74 8.83
C GLN A 19 17.79 14.24 10.30
N ASN A 20 16.89 13.32 10.61
CA ASN A 20 16.80 12.66 11.91
C ASN A 20 17.81 11.50 11.96
N GLU A 21 18.64 11.46 13.00
CA GLU A 21 19.70 10.46 13.20
C GLU A 21 19.23 8.99 13.22
N ASN A 22 17.94 8.75 13.43
CA ASN A 22 17.37 7.41 13.41
C ASN A 22 16.78 7.02 12.04
N ILE A 23 16.94 7.85 11.00
CA ILE A 23 16.37 7.62 9.67
C ILE A 23 17.49 7.64 8.62
N SER A 24 17.66 6.55 7.90
CA SER A 24 18.56 6.47 6.75
C SER A 24 17.77 6.40 5.44
N SER A 25 18.25 7.10 4.40
CA SER A 25 17.60 7.19 3.10
C SER A 25 18.26 6.31 2.05
N PHE A 26 17.45 5.59 1.29
CA PHE A 26 17.89 4.70 0.21
C PHE A 26 17.05 4.96 -1.04
N PRO A 27 17.55 5.71 -2.01
CA PRO A 27 16.83 5.95 -3.27
C PRO A 27 16.51 4.66 -4.00
N LEU A 28 15.24 4.52 -4.41
CA LEU A 28 14.76 3.29 -5.02
C LEU A 28 13.60 3.57 -5.98
N ASP A 29 13.71 3.05 -7.19
CA ASP A 29 12.55 2.76 -8.04
C ASP A 29 12.19 1.28 -7.88
N VAL A 30 11.02 1.00 -7.36
CA VAL A 30 10.54 -0.37 -7.11
C VAL A 30 10.31 -1.17 -8.40
N THR A 31 10.25 -0.50 -9.56
CA THR A 31 10.11 -1.17 -10.86
C THR A 31 11.43 -1.68 -11.41
N ASP A 32 12.56 -1.28 -10.83
CA ASP A 32 13.89 -1.74 -11.17
C ASP A 32 14.31 -2.90 -10.24
N ASP A 33 14.06 -4.14 -10.66
CA ASP A 33 14.34 -5.35 -9.87
C ASP A 33 15.82 -5.48 -9.45
N PRO A 34 16.84 -5.22 -10.29
CA PRO A 34 18.24 -5.15 -9.88
C PRO A 34 18.51 -4.11 -8.79
N LEU A 35 17.91 -2.90 -8.93
CA LEU A 35 18.06 -1.84 -7.94
C LEU A 35 17.39 -2.22 -6.60
N VAL A 36 16.24 -2.88 -6.62
CA VAL A 36 15.56 -3.40 -5.41
C VAL A 36 16.50 -4.33 -4.64
N LYS A 37 17.13 -5.30 -5.33
CA LYS A 37 18.06 -6.26 -4.72
C LYS A 37 19.29 -5.60 -4.10
N THR A 38 19.91 -4.69 -4.84
CA THR A 38 21.09 -3.94 -4.34
C THR A 38 20.76 -3.02 -3.19
N THR A 39 19.63 -2.34 -3.24
CA THR A 39 19.18 -1.45 -2.17
C THR A 39 18.86 -2.24 -0.89
N PHE A 40 18.18 -3.36 -0.99
CA PHE A 40 17.92 -4.23 0.14
C PHE A 40 19.21 -4.76 0.79
N SER A 41 20.18 -5.16 -0.02
CA SER A 41 21.49 -5.60 0.48
C SER A 41 22.22 -4.47 1.24
N LYS A 42 22.15 -3.23 0.77
CA LYS A 42 22.69 -2.05 1.47
C LYS A 42 21.98 -1.82 2.81
N ILE A 43 20.67 -1.87 2.83
CA ILE A 43 19.86 -1.75 4.05
C ILE A 43 20.29 -2.80 5.08
N LEU A 44 20.39 -4.07 4.69
CA LEU A 44 20.83 -5.14 5.58
C LEU A 44 22.27 -4.96 6.08
N SER A 45 23.16 -4.41 5.27
CA SER A 45 24.55 -4.14 5.69
C SER A 45 24.62 -3.04 6.75
N GLU A 46 23.75 -2.04 6.69
CA GLU A 46 23.70 -0.92 7.62
C GLU A 46 22.96 -1.27 8.92
N PHE A 47 21.76 -1.85 8.80
CA PHE A 47 20.90 -2.12 9.96
C PHE A 47 21.14 -3.49 10.60
N LYS A 48 21.80 -4.41 9.92
CA LYS A 48 22.09 -5.80 10.33
C LYS A 48 20.85 -6.67 10.52
N ASP A 49 19.74 -6.11 10.93
CA ASP A 49 18.47 -6.81 11.15
C ASP A 49 17.28 -5.96 10.69
N LEU A 50 16.18 -6.63 10.30
CA LEU A 50 14.91 -6.02 9.95
C LEU A 50 13.77 -6.73 10.68
N ASP A 51 12.92 -5.96 11.35
CA ASP A 51 11.74 -6.47 12.05
C ASP A 51 10.45 -6.24 11.28
N LEU A 52 10.38 -5.14 10.53
CA LEU A 52 9.18 -4.72 9.81
C LEU A 52 9.54 -4.12 8.44
N CYS A 53 8.88 -4.60 7.40
CA CYS A 53 8.87 -3.97 6.08
C CYS A 53 7.46 -3.48 5.73
N VAL A 54 7.34 -2.19 5.36
CA VAL A 54 6.07 -1.58 4.93
C VAL A 54 6.19 -1.17 3.47
N PHE A 55 5.44 -1.83 2.59
CA PHE A 55 5.41 -1.52 1.15
C PHE A 55 4.28 -0.56 0.84
N CYS A 56 4.62 0.72 0.64
CA CYS A 56 3.69 1.83 0.47
C CYS A 56 3.72 2.44 -0.94
N SER A 57 4.49 1.87 -1.87
CA SER A 57 4.59 2.39 -3.23
C SER A 57 3.25 2.41 -3.94
N GLY A 58 2.99 3.48 -4.69
CA GLY A 58 1.77 3.57 -5.46
C GLY A 58 1.72 4.79 -6.36
N ALA A 59 1.11 4.62 -7.52
CA ALA A 59 0.78 5.65 -8.49
C ALA A 59 -0.73 5.64 -8.76
N TYR A 60 -1.26 6.81 -9.07
CA TYR A 60 -2.64 7.03 -9.42
C TYR A 60 -2.73 8.28 -10.31
N ASP A 61 -3.52 8.22 -11.36
CA ASP A 61 -3.81 9.37 -12.21
C ASP A 61 -5.29 9.37 -12.62
N PRO A 62 -6.14 10.11 -11.90
CA PRO A 62 -7.58 10.11 -12.14
C PRO A 62 -7.98 10.73 -13.48
N LYS A 63 -7.12 11.56 -14.08
CA LYS A 63 -7.41 12.19 -15.37
C LYS A 63 -7.40 11.16 -16.51
N LEU A 64 -6.51 10.19 -16.38
CA LEU A 64 -6.34 9.14 -17.37
C LEU A 64 -7.28 7.94 -17.14
N GLU A 65 -7.93 7.83 -15.99
CA GLU A 65 -8.85 6.73 -15.69
C GLU A 65 -10.30 6.94 -16.18
N LYS A 66 -10.59 8.09 -16.80
CA LYS A 66 -11.90 8.36 -17.40
C LYS A 66 -12.22 7.49 -18.61
N GLU A 67 -11.18 7.06 -19.31
CA GLU A 67 -11.25 6.16 -20.46
C GLU A 67 -10.32 4.97 -20.24
N ILE A 68 -10.60 3.84 -20.89
CA ILE A 68 -9.74 2.65 -20.81
C ILE A 68 -8.47 2.91 -21.62
N ASN A 69 -7.38 3.21 -20.91
CA ASN A 69 -6.05 3.38 -21.48
C ASN A 69 -5.16 2.18 -21.08
N LYS A 70 -4.89 1.29 -22.02
CA LYS A 70 -4.13 0.07 -21.78
C LYS A 70 -2.72 0.31 -21.24
N ASP A 71 -2.01 1.30 -21.80
CA ASP A 71 -0.61 1.54 -21.42
C ASP A 71 -0.51 2.18 -20.05
N GLN A 72 -1.45 3.03 -19.71
CA GLN A 72 -1.58 3.57 -18.37
C GLN A 72 -1.91 2.48 -17.33
N ILE A 73 -2.89 1.62 -17.63
CA ILE A 73 -3.23 0.51 -16.74
C ILE A 73 -2.00 -0.37 -16.50
N LYS A 74 -1.23 -0.69 -17.55
CA LYS A 74 0.04 -1.41 -17.43
C LYS A 74 1.04 -0.68 -16.54
N ASN A 75 1.20 0.63 -16.72
CA ASN A 75 2.12 1.42 -15.92
C ASN A 75 1.70 1.45 -14.43
N ILE A 76 0.41 1.65 -14.14
CA ILE A 76 -0.12 1.59 -12.76
C ILE A 76 0.10 0.20 -12.16
N MET A 77 -0.20 -0.87 -12.90
CA MET A 77 0.06 -2.24 -12.46
C MET A 77 1.54 -2.49 -12.21
N ASN A 78 2.43 -1.99 -13.09
CA ASN A 78 3.86 -2.15 -12.94
C ASN A 78 4.37 -1.49 -11.65
N ILE A 79 3.93 -0.28 -11.35
CA ILE A 79 4.35 0.43 -10.13
C ILE A 79 3.69 -0.17 -8.88
N ASN A 80 2.34 -0.29 -8.90
CA ASN A 80 1.58 -0.61 -7.70
C ASN A 80 1.67 -2.08 -7.31
N PHE A 81 1.69 -2.99 -8.29
CA PHE A 81 1.67 -4.43 -8.03
C PHE A 81 3.05 -5.06 -8.24
N PHE A 82 3.62 -4.97 -9.44
CA PHE A 82 4.90 -5.63 -9.71
C PHE A 82 6.05 -5.00 -8.94
N GLY A 83 6.06 -3.66 -8.78
CA GLY A 83 7.06 -2.99 -7.95
C GLY A 83 7.03 -3.44 -6.49
N VAL A 84 5.83 -3.60 -5.91
CA VAL A 84 5.68 -4.16 -4.56
C VAL A 84 6.09 -5.64 -4.54
N LEU A 85 5.74 -6.42 -5.56
CA LEU A 85 6.12 -7.83 -5.68
C LEU A 85 7.65 -8.00 -5.75
N ASN A 86 8.38 -7.13 -6.49
CA ASN A 86 9.84 -7.12 -6.50
C ASN A 86 10.41 -6.96 -5.07
N CYS A 87 9.86 -6.01 -4.30
CA CYS A 87 10.28 -5.80 -2.92
C CYS A 87 9.94 -6.99 -2.01
N VAL A 88 8.72 -7.54 -2.11
CA VAL A 88 8.30 -8.73 -1.35
C VAL A 88 9.22 -9.91 -1.65
N LYS A 89 9.57 -10.12 -2.92
CA LYS A 89 10.43 -11.24 -3.33
C LYS A 89 11.81 -11.17 -2.69
N VAL A 90 12.39 -9.99 -2.57
CA VAL A 90 13.72 -9.82 -1.96
C VAL A 90 13.69 -10.05 -0.44
N VAL A 91 12.65 -9.61 0.26
CA VAL A 91 12.54 -9.81 1.72
C VAL A 91 12.03 -11.19 2.10
N GLU A 92 11.43 -11.93 1.16
CA GLU A 92 10.85 -13.25 1.38
C GLU A 92 11.88 -14.22 1.97
N GLU A 93 13.03 -14.38 1.31
CA GLU A 93 14.08 -15.32 1.74
C GLU A 93 14.68 -14.92 3.10
N TYR A 94 14.85 -13.60 3.30
CA TYR A 94 15.36 -13.06 4.55
C TYR A 94 14.45 -13.43 5.74
N PHE A 95 13.16 -13.11 5.66
CA PHE A 95 12.24 -13.39 6.77
C PHE A 95 11.97 -14.89 6.96
N LYS A 96 11.93 -15.67 5.86
CA LYS A 96 11.83 -17.13 5.97
C LYS A 96 13.04 -17.74 6.68
N LYS A 97 14.25 -17.22 6.45
CA LYS A 97 15.46 -17.67 7.14
C LYS A 97 15.49 -17.20 8.61
N LYS A 98 15.08 -15.95 8.86
CA LYS A 98 15.02 -15.37 10.21
C LYS A 98 13.98 -16.07 11.09
N GLN A 99 12.90 -16.63 10.51
CA GLN A 99 11.75 -17.24 11.23
C GLN A 99 11.05 -16.26 12.16
N ASP A 100 11.10 -14.99 11.83
CA ASP A 100 10.50 -13.89 12.56
C ASP A 100 10.40 -12.65 11.66
N GLY A 101 9.49 -11.74 11.96
CA GLY A 101 9.35 -10.45 11.28
C GLY A 101 7.93 -10.13 10.84
N HIS A 102 7.80 -8.99 10.18
CA HIS A 102 6.50 -8.48 9.78
C HIS A 102 6.58 -7.84 8.39
N ILE A 103 5.76 -8.32 7.46
CA ILE A 103 5.56 -7.73 6.13
C ILE A 103 4.19 -7.07 6.10
N SER A 104 4.13 -5.79 5.76
CA SER A 104 2.89 -5.03 5.64
C SER A 104 2.76 -4.40 4.26
N ILE A 105 1.62 -4.59 3.61
CA ILE A 105 1.36 -4.08 2.25
C ILE A 105 0.25 -3.05 2.27
N VAL A 106 0.53 -1.87 1.71
CA VAL A 106 -0.45 -0.78 1.63
C VAL A 106 -1.27 -0.91 0.35
N SER A 107 -2.51 -1.35 0.52
CA SER A 107 -3.54 -1.37 -0.50
C SER A 107 -4.38 -0.08 -0.47
N SER A 108 -5.69 -0.17 -0.53
CA SER A 108 -6.66 0.93 -0.48
C SER A 108 -8.07 0.38 -0.30
N VAL A 109 -8.99 1.22 0.16
CA VAL A 109 -10.44 0.92 0.10
C VAL A 109 -10.94 0.72 -1.34
N ALA A 110 -10.25 1.26 -2.35
CA ALA A 110 -10.54 1.04 -3.77
C ALA A 110 -10.35 -0.43 -4.20
N ALA A 111 -9.67 -1.23 -3.39
CA ALA A 111 -9.51 -2.67 -3.58
C ALA A 111 -10.74 -3.48 -3.19
N TYR A 112 -11.65 -2.95 -2.38
CA TYR A 112 -12.77 -3.71 -1.87
C TYR A 112 -13.76 -4.11 -2.95
N ARG A 113 -14.02 -3.21 -3.90
CA ARG A 113 -14.89 -3.47 -5.06
C ARG A 113 -14.70 -2.39 -6.12
N GLY A 114 -15.02 -2.69 -7.40
CA GLY A 114 -14.86 -1.75 -8.51
C GLY A 114 -15.62 -0.45 -8.30
N LEU A 115 -14.95 0.67 -8.46
CA LEU A 115 -15.47 2.03 -8.36
C LEU A 115 -15.42 2.72 -9.74
N PRO A 116 -16.26 3.71 -10.01
CA PRO A 116 -16.15 4.52 -11.22
C PRO A 116 -14.77 5.19 -11.34
N ASN A 117 -14.29 5.38 -12.55
CA ASN A 117 -13.01 6.02 -12.86
C ASN A 117 -11.82 5.43 -12.06
N SER A 118 -11.77 4.10 -11.97
CA SER A 118 -10.73 3.37 -11.24
C SER A 118 -10.30 2.09 -11.96
N SER A 119 -10.19 2.18 -13.30
CA SER A 119 -9.91 1.02 -14.16
C SER A 119 -8.47 0.48 -14.05
N GLY A 120 -7.53 1.29 -13.61
CA GLY A 120 -6.13 0.89 -13.36
C GLY A 120 -5.85 0.78 -11.86
N TYR A 121 -6.16 1.81 -11.09
CA TYR A 121 -5.84 1.87 -9.66
C TYR A 121 -6.58 0.80 -8.84
N GLY A 122 -7.91 0.72 -8.98
CA GLY A 122 -8.72 -0.25 -8.25
C GLY A 122 -8.22 -1.70 -8.45
N PRO A 123 -8.09 -2.20 -9.69
CA PRO A 123 -7.53 -3.53 -9.97
C PRO A 123 -6.12 -3.72 -9.40
N SER A 124 -5.23 -2.72 -9.47
CA SER A 124 -3.87 -2.84 -8.92
C SER A 124 -3.87 -3.04 -7.40
N LYS A 125 -4.74 -2.32 -6.69
CA LYS A 125 -4.89 -2.44 -5.24
C LYS A 125 -5.66 -3.71 -4.84
N ALA A 126 -6.60 -4.17 -5.65
CA ALA A 126 -7.27 -5.46 -5.45
C ALA A 126 -6.29 -6.64 -5.60
N ALA A 127 -5.38 -6.57 -6.59
CA ALA A 127 -4.31 -7.55 -6.76
C ALA A 127 -3.38 -7.59 -5.53
N LEU A 128 -2.99 -6.43 -4.97
CA LEU A 128 -2.21 -6.36 -3.73
C LEU A 128 -2.95 -6.97 -2.54
N THR A 129 -4.25 -6.72 -2.42
CA THR A 129 -5.07 -7.29 -1.35
C THR A 129 -5.07 -8.81 -1.44
N ASN A 130 -5.35 -9.36 -2.62
CA ASN A 130 -5.34 -10.81 -2.84
C ASN A 130 -3.96 -11.44 -2.61
N LEU A 131 -2.89 -10.80 -3.10
CA LEU A 131 -1.51 -11.21 -2.82
C LEU A 131 -1.24 -11.27 -1.31
N THR A 132 -1.64 -10.22 -0.57
CA THR A 132 -1.42 -10.17 0.89
C THR A 132 -2.17 -11.27 1.63
N GLU A 133 -3.40 -11.58 1.22
CA GLU A 133 -4.17 -12.71 1.73
C GLU A 133 -3.46 -14.05 1.49
N SER A 134 -2.91 -14.26 0.28
CA SER A 134 -2.15 -15.47 -0.06
C SER A 134 -0.87 -15.58 0.76
N LEU A 135 -0.10 -14.50 0.86
CA LEU A 135 1.13 -14.46 1.66
C LEU A 135 0.87 -14.76 3.15
N TYR A 136 -0.29 -14.38 3.69
CA TYR A 136 -0.66 -14.70 5.07
C TYR A 136 -0.60 -16.22 5.35
N PHE A 137 -1.10 -17.04 4.43
CA PHE A 137 -1.06 -18.50 4.58
C PHE A 137 0.36 -19.05 4.34
N ASP A 138 1.06 -18.53 3.33
CA ASP A 138 2.38 -19.00 2.93
C ASP A 138 3.45 -18.73 3.99
N PHE A 139 3.33 -17.60 4.70
CA PHE A 139 4.32 -17.17 5.69
C PHE A 139 4.02 -17.63 7.12
N LYS A 140 2.82 -18.14 7.40
CA LYS A 140 2.40 -18.58 8.72
C LYS A 140 3.36 -19.62 9.35
N LYS A 141 3.86 -20.56 8.55
CA LYS A 141 4.80 -21.61 9.01
C LYS A 141 6.20 -21.10 9.36
N TYR A 142 6.52 -19.87 8.96
CA TYR A 142 7.81 -19.24 9.23
C TYR A 142 7.74 -18.20 10.37
N ASN A 143 6.62 -18.17 11.10
CA ASN A 143 6.38 -17.19 12.16
C ASN A 143 6.52 -15.72 11.70
N VAL A 144 6.31 -15.46 10.42
CA VAL A 144 6.34 -14.11 9.83
C VAL A 144 4.92 -13.57 9.77
N ARG A 145 4.72 -12.40 10.39
CA ARG A 145 3.44 -11.72 10.37
C ARG A 145 3.21 -11.05 9.02
N ILE A 146 2.01 -11.18 8.49
CA ILE A 146 1.57 -10.47 7.29
C ILE A 146 0.39 -9.60 7.65
N SER A 147 0.40 -8.34 7.20
CA SER A 147 -0.74 -7.44 7.37
C SER A 147 -1.02 -6.60 6.13
N LEU A 148 -2.28 -6.27 5.97
CA LEU A 148 -2.83 -5.42 4.93
C LEU A 148 -3.18 -4.07 5.51
N ILE A 149 -2.83 -2.97 4.83
CA ILE A 149 -3.27 -1.63 5.18
C ILE A 149 -4.23 -1.15 4.10
N SER A 150 -5.45 -0.78 4.50
CA SER A 150 -6.50 -0.31 3.59
C SER A 150 -6.92 1.13 3.94
N PRO A 151 -6.16 2.15 3.52
CA PRO A 151 -6.53 3.54 3.73
C PRO A 151 -7.74 3.94 2.87
N GLY A 152 -8.59 4.81 3.43
CA GLY A 152 -9.54 5.62 2.65
C GLY A 152 -8.86 6.85 2.07
N PHE A 153 -9.59 7.95 1.95
CA PHE A 153 -9.05 9.21 1.44
C PHE A 153 -8.15 9.88 2.46
N ILE A 154 -6.90 10.10 2.06
CA ILE A 154 -5.90 10.83 2.85
C ILE A 154 -5.44 12.04 2.04
N LYS A 155 -5.44 13.22 2.65
CA LYS A 155 -5.04 14.48 2.00
C LYS A 155 -3.55 14.45 1.66
N THR A 156 -3.24 14.19 0.40
CA THR A 156 -1.88 14.07 -0.12
C THR A 156 -1.84 14.60 -1.56
N PRO A 157 -0.67 14.92 -2.13
CA PRO A 157 -0.57 15.30 -3.54
C PRO A 157 -1.19 14.29 -4.52
N LEU A 158 -1.31 13.02 -4.11
CA LEU A 158 -1.96 11.98 -4.91
C LEU A 158 -3.47 12.18 -4.97
N THR A 159 -4.11 12.53 -3.85
CA THR A 159 -5.55 12.75 -3.75
C THR A 159 -5.98 14.16 -4.16
N ASP A 160 -5.08 15.14 -4.13
CA ASP A 160 -5.36 16.51 -4.59
C ASP A 160 -5.71 16.58 -6.08
N GLN A 161 -5.39 15.54 -6.84
CA GLN A 161 -5.75 15.39 -8.25
C GLN A 161 -7.21 14.98 -8.47
N ASN A 162 -7.92 14.55 -7.43
CA ASN A 162 -9.31 14.13 -7.53
C ASN A 162 -10.25 15.31 -7.79
N THR A 163 -11.22 15.11 -8.67
CA THR A 163 -12.27 16.10 -9.01
C THR A 163 -13.64 15.75 -8.41
N PHE A 164 -13.70 14.76 -7.53
CA PHE A 164 -14.91 14.27 -6.89
C PHE A 164 -14.83 14.43 -5.36
N ASP A 165 -15.98 14.42 -4.71
CA ASP A 165 -16.08 14.49 -3.27
C ASP A 165 -15.41 13.29 -2.59
N MET A 166 -14.54 13.55 -1.62
CA MET A 166 -13.84 12.55 -0.84
C MET A 166 -14.40 12.51 0.59
N PRO A 167 -15.46 11.74 0.83
CA PRO A 167 -16.07 11.69 2.16
C PRO A 167 -15.07 11.14 3.20
N PHE A 168 -15.14 11.71 4.40
CA PHE A 168 -14.30 11.30 5.52
C PHE A 168 -12.79 11.42 5.27
N ILE A 169 -12.35 12.34 4.40
CA ILE A 169 -10.92 12.58 4.17
C ILE A 169 -10.20 12.89 5.48
N LYS A 170 -9.03 12.32 5.67
CA LYS A 170 -8.18 12.47 6.87
C LYS A 170 -6.80 13.01 6.48
N THR A 171 -6.06 13.47 7.49
CA THR A 171 -4.69 13.97 7.29
C THR A 171 -3.65 12.84 7.21
N PRO A 172 -2.46 13.10 6.66
CA PRO A 172 -1.34 12.15 6.68
C PRO A 172 -0.96 11.71 8.11
N GLU A 173 -0.99 12.62 9.08
CA GLU A 173 -0.65 12.35 10.47
C GLU A 173 -1.64 11.35 11.09
N PHE A 174 -2.94 11.53 10.81
CA PHE A 174 -3.96 10.55 11.22
C PHE A 174 -3.67 9.17 10.63
N ALA A 175 -3.32 9.11 9.34
CA ALA A 175 -3.02 7.84 8.69
C ALA A 175 -1.77 7.20 9.32
N ALA A 176 -0.71 7.97 9.53
CA ALA A 176 0.53 7.52 10.17
C ALA A 176 0.26 6.96 11.58
N ASP A 177 -0.53 7.65 12.41
CA ASP A 177 -0.93 7.17 13.74
C ASP A 177 -1.67 5.83 13.65
N LYS A 178 -2.65 5.70 12.75
CA LYS A 178 -3.40 4.44 12.57
C LYS A 178 -2.52 3.29 12.09
N MET A 179 -1.61 3.56 11.16
CA MET A 179 -0.63 2.59 10.69
C MET A 179 0.32 2.18 11.81
N TYR A 180 0.94 3.14 12.50
CA TYR A 180 1.87 2.87 13.61
C TYR A 180 1.21 2.02 14.69
N ASN A 181 0.05 2.43 15.20
CA ASN A 181 -0.65 1.69 16.26
C ASN A 181 -1.08 0.29 15.78
N GLY A 182 -1.56 0.15 14.55
CA GLY A 182 -1.95 -1.15 13.99
C GLY A 182 -0.76 -2.10 13.78
N LEU A 183 0.38 -1.57 13.36
CA LEU A 183 1.60 -2.34 13.10
C LEU A 183 2.33 -2.75 14.38
N THR A 184 2.37 -1.86 15.40
CA THR A 184 3.19 -2.06 16.61
C THR A 184 2.41 -2.59 17.80
N LYS A 185 1.14 -2.21 17.95
CA LYS A 185 0.31 -2.57 19.12
C LYS A 185 -0.83 -3.54 18.79
N GLY A 186 -1.20 -3.67 17.51
CA GLY A 186 -2.31 -4.50 17.06
C GLY A 186 -1.83 -5.82 16.45
N ASN A 187 -2.73 -6.82 16.41
CA ASN A 187 -2.51 -8.11 15.75
C ASN A 187 -3.50 -8.37 14.59
N ALA A 188 -4.27 -7.35 14.18
CA ALA A 188 -5.22 -7.51 13.08
C ALA A 188 -4.50 -7.73 11.75
N PHE A 189 -5.04 -8.65 10.93
CA PHE A 189 -4.56 -8.83 9.56
C PHE A 189 -4.77 -7.56 8.74
N GLU A 190 -5.93 -6.90 8.87
CA GLU A 190 -6.24 -5.68 8.13
C GLU A 190 -6.34 -4.45 9.04
N ILE A 191 -5.48 -3.47 8.76
CA ILE A 191 -5.47 -2.13 9.35
C ILE A 191 -6.20 -1.20 8.39
N HIS A 192 -7.46 -0.86 8.68
CA HIS A 192 -8.28 -0.03 7.80
C HIS A 192 -8.81 1.21 8.49
N PHE A 193 -8.80 2.32 7.79
CA PHE A 193 -9.21 3.63 8.30
C PHE A 193 -9.58 4.61 7.16
N PRO A 194 -10.42 5.63 7.45
CA PRO A 194 -11.19 5.85 8.66
C PRO A 194 -12.35 4.83 8.75
N LYS A 195 -12.72 4.45 9.97
CA LYS A 195 -13.74 3.39 10.18
C LYS A 195 -15.10 3.76 9.58
N GLU A 196 -15.46 5.02 9.62
CA GLU A 196 -16.71 5.56 9.06
C GLU A 196 -16.87 5.19 7.57
N LEU A 197 -15.82 5.36 6.79
CA LEU A 197 -15.83 5.02 5.37
C LEU A 197 -15.69 3.51 5.15
N THR A 198 -14.72 2.90 5.82
CA THR A 198 -14.33 1.52 5.53
C THR A 198 -15.40 0.50 5.91
N ILE A 199 -16.17 0.74 6.98
CA ILE A 199 -17.30 -0.12 7.37
C ILE A 199 -18.40 -0.06 6.31
N ILE A 200 -18.74 1.13 5.81
CA ILE A 200 -19.73 1.29 4.74
C ILE A 200 -19.28 0.52 3.49
N LEU A 201 -18.03 0.69 3.07
CA LEU A 201 -17.52 0.03 1.86
C LEU A 201 -17.41 -1.49 2.03
N LYS A 202 -17.08 -1.99 3.22
CA LYS A 202 -17.10 -3.43 3.52
C LYS A 202 -18.52 -3.99 3.47
N PHE A 203 -19.52 -3.27 3.98
CA PHE A 203 -20.90 -3.65 3.81
C PHE A 203 -21.31 -3.68 2.35
N LEU A 204 -20.95 -2.66 1.56
CA LEU A 204 -21.23 -2.63 0.12
C LEU A 204 -20.54 -3.80 -0.63
N ARG A 205 -19.39 -4.25 -0.16
CA ARG A 205 -18.64 -5.38 -0.76
C ARG A 205 -19.45 -6.68 -0.76
N ILE A 206 -20.24 -6.95 0.24
CA ILE A 206 -21.00 -8.20 0.38
C ILE A 206 -22.36 -8.18 -0.34
N LEU A 207 -22.80 -7.03 -0.86
CA LEU A 207 -24.08 -6.93 -1.57
C LEU A 207 -24.04 -7.70 -2.90
N PRO A 208 -25.18 -8.29 -3.34
CA PRO A 208 -25.34 -8.78 -4.71
C PRO A 208 -25.02 -7.68 -5.75
N TYR A 209 -24.49 -8.06 -6.90
CA TYR A 209 -24.07 -7.10 -7.94
C TYR A 209 -25.13 -6.08 -8.30
N ARG A 210 -26.39 -6.50 -8.49
CA ARG A 210 -27.49 -5.58 -8.84
C ARG A 210 -27.66 -4.47 -7.79
N ALA A 211 -27.66 -4.82 -6.52
CA ALA A 211 -27.81 -3.85 -5.42
C ALA A 211 -26.59 -2.93 -5.34
N TYR A 212 -25.38 -3.50 -5.39
CA TYR A 212 -24.13 -2.73 -5.36
C TYR A 212 -24.08 -1.70 -6.49
N LEU A 213 -24.23 -2.15 -7.74
CA LEU A 213 -24.13 -1.28 -8.92
C LEU A 213 -25.22 -0.19 -8.92
N PHE A 214 -26.44 -0.50 -8.49
CA PHE A 214 -27.49 0.49 -8.30
C PHE A 214 -27.10 1.57 -7.29
N LEU A 215 -26.60 1.17 -6.12
CA LEU A 215 -26.22 2.12 -5.07
C LEU A 215 -25.03 2.98 -5.51
N ILE A 216 -23.99 2.38 -6.08
CA ILE A 216 -22.81 3.14 -6.56
C ILE A 216 -23.22 4.14 -7.63
N ASN A 217 -24.04 3.74 -8.61
CA ASN A 217 -24.49 4.64 -9.68
C ASN A 217 -25.36 5.80 -9.15
N LYS A 218 -26.11 5.57 -8.04
CA LYS A 218 -26.95 6.58 -7.43
C LYS A 218 -26.19 7.58 -6.55
N PHE A 219 -25.20 7.09 -5.79
CA PHE A 219 -24.56 7.90 -4.73
C PHE A 219 -23.16 8.37 -5.07
N VAL A 220 -22.46 7.69 -5.99
CA VAL A 220 -21.15 8.14 -6.45
C VAL A 220 -21.34 8.96 -7.73
N LYS A 221 -21.34 10.29 -7.59
CA LYS A 221 -21.36 11.20 -8.76
C LYS A 221 -20.08 11.02 -9.57
N ARG A 222 -20.25 10.94 -10.88
CA ARG A 222 -19.15 10.86 -11.87
C ARG A 222 -18.51 12.22 -12.09
#